data_d8631a3cbdd23ae075d2bb7dd15a3d7b
#
_entry.id   d8631a3cbdd23ae075d2bb7dd15a3d7b
#
_cell.length_a   1.000
_cell.length_b   1.000
_cell.length_c   1.000
_cell.angle_alpha   90.00
_cell.angle_beta   90.00
_cell.angle_gamma   90.00
#
_symmetry.space_group_name_H-M   'P 1'
#
loop_
_entity.id
_entity.type
_entity.pdbx_description
1 polymer ?
#
loop_
_entity_poly.entity_id
_entity_poly.type
_entity_poly.pdbx_seq_one_letter_code
_entity_poly.pdbx_strand_id
1 'polypeptide(L)'
;MAQGDQTRRRAGRPPSGANPGERVKDYPQVSLRIPPTLKSQLHALSIVRSKPQWRIVIDAIECLMRELPESDRRMVREIAKGSGR
;
A
#
# COMPACT_ATOMS: atom_id res chain seq x y z
N MET A 1 -19.69 -24.49 -2.69
CA MET A 1 -19.43 -24.30 -2.72
C MET A 1 -19.10 -23.83 -2.77
N ALA A 2 -19.00 -23.70 -2.65
CA ALA A 2 -18.56 -23.34 -2.79
C ALA A 2 -18.29 -22.63 -2.68
N GLN A 3 -18.19 -22.49 -2.55
CA GLN A 3 -17.77 -22.06 -2.59
C GLN A 3 -17.27 -21.84 -2.45
N GLY A 4 -17.08 -21.82 -2.34
CA GLY A 4 -16.38 -21.92 -2.31
C GLY A 4 -15.80 -21.81 -2.45
N ASP A 5 -15.57 -22.05 -2.53
CA ASP A 5 -14.86 -22.03 -2.92
C ASP A 5 -14.67 -21.36 -3.56
N GLN A 6 -14.93 -20.79 -3.96
CA GLN A 6 -14.63 -20.13 -4.60
C GLN A 6 -13.81 -19.44 -4.41
N THR A 7 -13.76 -19.15 -3.98
CA THR A 7 -12.86 -18.55 -3.67
C THR A 7 -11.67 -19.11 -3.64
N ARG A 8 -11.44 -19.92 -3.65
CA ARG A 8 -10.50 -20.48 -3.74
C ARG A 8 -10.11 -20.60 -4.85
N ARG A 9 -10.57 -20.64 -5.63
CA ARG A 9 -10.35 -20.84 -6.71
C ARG A 9 -9.54 -19.98 -7.37
N ARG A 10 -9.41 -19.22 -7.50
CA ARG A 10 -8.67 -18.49 -8.11
C ARG A 10 -7.45 -18.44 -7.55
N ALA A 11 -7.12 -19.29 -6.97
CA ALA A 11 -5.98 -19.36 -6.24
C ALA A 11 -4.70 -19.11 -6.98
N GLY A 12 -4.56 -19.47 -8.15
CA GLY A 12 -3.32 -19.24 -8.85
C GLY A 12 -3.05 -17.83 -9.27
N ARG A 13 -4.02 -16.94 -9.01
CA ARG A 13 -3.87 -15.62 -9.49
C ARG A 13 -3.36 -14.69 -8.44
N PRO A 14 -2.18 -14.10 -8.57
CA PRO A 14 -1.69 -13.16 -7.55
C PRO A 14 -2.53 -11.90 -7.52
N PRO A 15 -2.62 -11.25 -6.35
CA PRO A 15 -3.35 -10.00 -6.27
C PRO A 15 -2.72 -8.93 -7.13
N SER A 16 -3.53 -8.06 -7.66
CA SER A 16 -3.07 -6.92 -8.43
C SER A 16 -2.38 -5.91 -7.52
N GLY A 17 -1.38 -5.23 -8.04
CA GLY A 17 -0.73 -4.15 -7.34
C GLY A 17 -1.50 -2.85 -7.43
N ALA A 18 -0.88 -1.77 -6.99
CA ALA A 18 -1.51 -0.46 -7.00
C ALA A 18 -1.64 0.10 -8.40
N ASN A 19 -0.73 -0.26 -9.28
CA ASN A 19 -0.72 0.25 -10.64
C ASN A 19 -0.97 -0.88 -11.63
N PRO A 20 -1.50 -0.56 -12.82
CA PRO A 20 -1.72 -1.60 -13.81
C PRO A 20 -0.43 -2.35 -14.16
N GLY A 21 -0.55 -3.64 -14.29
CA GLY A 21 0.58 -4.46 -14.65
C GLY A 21 1.50 -4.85 -13.52
N GLU A 22 1.26 -4.33 -12.33
CA GLU A 22 2.08 -4.63 -11.17
C GLU A 22 1.40 -5.68 -10.30
N ARG A 23 2.22 -6.42 -9.55
CA ARG A 23 1.71 -7.41 -8.61
C ARG A 23 2.31 -7.13 -7.25
N VAL A 24 1.51 -7.36 -6.22
CA VAL A 24 1.94 -7.09 -4.84
C VAL A 24 3.19 -7.87 -4.48
N LYS A 25 3.30 -9.10 -4.94
CA LYS A 25 4.45 -9.92 -4.58
C LYS A 25 5.77 -9.37 -5.10
N ASP A 26 5.71 -8.48 -6.08
CA ASP A 26 6.91 -7.88 -6.64
C ASP A 26 7.32 -6.60 -5.91
N TYR A 27 6.53 -6.17 -4.94
CA TYR A 27 6.84 -4.95 -4.18
C TYR A 27 7.85 -5.28 -3.09
N PRO A 28 8.83 -4.39 -2.88
CA PRO A 28 9.71 -4.56 -1.73
C PRO A 28 8.93 -4.47 -0.42
N GLN A 29 9.36 -5.22 0.56
CA GLN A 29 8.72 -5.18 1.86
C GLN A 29 9.29 -4.08 2.72
N VAL A 30 8.42 -3.44 3.48
CA VAL A 30 8.82 -2.40 4.42
C VAL A 30 8.25 -2.75 5.78
N SER A 31 9.12 -2.79 6.79
CA SER A 31 8.70 -3.01 8.17
C SER A 31 8.53 -1.68 8.86
N LEU A 32 7.40 -1.50 9.51
CA LEU A 32 7.09 -0.25 10.18
C LEU A 32 6.85 -0.50 11.65
N ARG A 33 7.35 0.42 12.47
CA ARG A 33 7.06 0.43 13.89
C ARG A 33 6.18 1.64 14.17
N ILE A 34 4.96 1.37 14.55
CA ILE A 34 4.00 2.43 14.81
C ILE A 34 3.31 2.16 16.14
N PRO A 35 2.80 3.20 16.80
CA PRO A 35 2.09 3.01 18.06
C PRO A 35 0.90 2.07 17.91
N PRO A 36 0.53 1.37 18.97
CA PRO A 36 -0.60 0.43 18.89
C PRO A 36 -1.90 1.11 18.46
N THR A 37 -2.11 2.34 18.87
CA THR A 37 -3.31 3.06 18.47
C THR A 37 -3.38 3.24 16.95
N LEU A 38 -2.24 3.61 16.35
CA LEU A 38 -2.21 3.79 14.90
C LEU A 38 -2.31 2.46 14.18
N LYS A 39 -1.75 1.41 14.76
CA LYS A 39 -1.90 0.09 14.16
C LYS A 39 -3.37 -0.32 14.11
N SER A 40 -4.10 -0.06 15.19
CA SER A 40 -5.54 -0.35 15.21
C SER A 40 -6.29 0.48 14.19
N GLN A 41 -5.90 1.74 14.03
CA GLN A 41 -6.53 2.61 13.05
C GLN A 41 -6.24 2.16 11.63
N LEU A 42 -5.03 1.67 11.37
CA LEU A 42 -4.70 1.14 10.06
C LEU A 42 -5.58 -0.05 9.74
N HIS A 43 -5.76 -0.94 10.70
CA HIS A 43 -6.62 -2.10 10.51
C HIS A 43 -8.07 -1.65 10.23
N ALA A 44 -8.56 -0.71 11.02
CA ALA A 44 -9.92 -0.20 10.85
C ALA A 44 -10.11 0.46 9.49
N LEU A 45 -9.12 1.24 9.06
CA LEU A 45 -9.19 1.88 7.75
C LEU A 45 -9.24 0.85 6.63
N SER A 46 -8.49 -0.23 6.79
CA SER A 46 -8.52 -1.31 5.81
C SER A 46 -9.94 -1.86 5.64
N ILE A 47 -10.64 -2.03 6.75
CA ILE A 47 -12.01 -2.54 6.71
C ILE A 47 -12.97 -1.51 6.12
N VAL A 48 -12.88 -0.28 6.60
CA VAL A 48 -13.80 0.78 6.16
C VAL A 48 -13.65 1.05 4.67
N ARG A 49 -12.42 1.06 4.19
CA ARG A 49 -12.16 1.35 2.79
C ARG A 49 -12.19 0.11 1.91
N SER A 50 -12.34 -1.05 2.50
CA SER A 50 -12.34 -2.32 1.77
C SER A 50 -11.06 -2.49 0.94
N LYS A 51 -9.94 -2.13 1.54
CA LYS A 51 -8.64 -2.24 0.89
C LYS A 51 -7.66 -2.91 1.83
N PRO A 52 -6.67 -3.62 1.30
CA PRO A 52 -5.64 -4.20 2.17
C PRO A 52 -4.81 -3.09 2.85
N GLN A 53 -4.18 -3.46 3.95
CA GLN A 53 -3.42 -2.47 4.73
C GLN A 53 -2.28 -1.85 3.92
N TRP A 54 -1.63 -2.63 3.08
CA TRP A 54 -0.54 -2.08 2.27
C TRP A 54 -1.07 -0.98 1.34
N ARG A 55 -2.29 -1.14 0.85
CA ARG A 55 -2.89 -0.12 -0.03
C ARG A 55 -3.21 1.15 0.75
N ILE A 56 -3.66 1.00 2.00
CA ILE A 56 -3.94 2.15 2.85
C ILE A 56 -2.66 2.95 3.08
N VAL A 57 -1.54 2.25 3.29
CA VAL A 57 -0.26 2.92 3.47
C VAL A 57 0.12 3.71 2.21
N ILE A 58 -0.06 3.12 1.05
CA ILE A 58 0.23 3.81 -0.20
C ILE A 58 -0.64 5.07 -0.32
N ASP A 59 -1.92 4.93 -0.04
CA ASP A 59 -2.84 6.08 -0.14
C ASP A 59 -2.42 7.19 0.82
N ALA A 60 -1.98 6.83 2.02
CA ALA A 60 -1.55 7.82 3.00
C ALA A 60 -0.31 8.57 2.53
N ILE A 61 0.65 7.85 1.96
CA ILE A 61 1.86 8.48 1.46
C ILE A 61 1.52 9.42 0.31
N GLU A 62 0.67 8.98 -0.59
CA GLU A 62 0.28 9.83 -1.72
C GLU A 62 -0.47 11.07 -1.25
N CYS A 63 -1.30 10.90 -0.23
CA CYS A 63 -2.02 12.03 0.33
C CYS A 63 -1.06 13.05 0.93
N LEU A 64 -0.07 12.57 1.69
CA LEU A 64 0.91 13.45 2.28
C LEU A 64 1.74 14.16 1.21
N MET A 65 2.10 13.45 0.15
CA MET A 65 2.85 14.05 -0.94
C MET A 65 2.08 15.21 -1.58
N ARG A 66 0.75 15.07 -1.69
CA ARG A 66 -0.05 16.14 -2.27
C ARG A 66 -0.08 17.38 -1.38
N GLU A 67 0.09 17.18 -0.07
CA GLU A 67 0.05 18.28 0.87
C GLU A 67 1.37 19.03 0.99
N LEU A 68 2.45 18.44 0.48
CA LEU A 68 3.76 19.07 0.61
C LEU A 68 3.89 20.27 -0.34
N PRO A 69 4.63 21.31 0.08
CA PRO A 69 4.99 22.37 -0.84
C PRO A 69 5.81 21.82 -2.01
N GLU A 70 5.80 22.56 -3.12
CA GLU A 70 6.50 22.10 -4.32
C GLU A 70 7.99 21.86 -4.08
N SER A 71 8.61 22.74 -3.29
CA SER A 71 10.04 22.58 -3.02
C SER A 71 10.32 21.28 -2.26
N ASP A 72 9.48 20.95 -1.29
CA ASP A 72 9.64 19.71 -0.54
C ASP A 72 9.38 18.49 -1.41
N ARG A 73 8.35 18.57 -2.25
CA ARG A 73 8.05 17.48 -3.16
C ARG A 73 9.21 17.18 -4.10
N ARG A 74 9.84 18.26 -4.61
CA ARG A 74 10.99 18.09 -5.48
C ARG A 74 12.14 17.43 -4.74
N MET A 75 12.36 17.85 -3.49
CA MET A 75 13.43 17.27 -2.68
C MET A 75 13.19 15.79 -2.44
N VAL A 76 11.94 15.41 -2.14
CA VAL A 76 11.60 14.00 -1.95
C VAL A 76 11.91 13.20 -3.20
N ARG A 77 11.54 13.73 -4.36
CA ARG A 77 11.80 13.02 -5.61
C ARG A 77 13.30 12.85 -5.87
N GLU A 78 14.08 13.87 -5.55
CA GLU A 78 15.52 13.78 -5.77
C GLU A 78 16.15 12.75 -4.84
N ILE A 79 15.76 12.78 -3.57
CA ILE A 79 16.30 11.82 -2.61
C ILE A 79 15.88 10.40 -2.98
N ALA A 80 14.62 10.23 -3.37
CA ALA A 80 14.12 8.91 -3.74
C ALA A 80 14.84 8.33 -4.94
N LYS A 81 15.20 9.18 -5.90
CA LYS A 81 15.97 8.73 -7.05
C LYS A 81 17.30 8.14 -6.62
N GLY A 82 17.97 8.81 -5.68
CA GLY A 82 19.27 8.36 -5.22
C GLY A 82 19.23 7.10 -4.39
N SER A 83 18.12 6.86 -3.70
CA SER A 83 18.03 5.71 -2.80
C SER A 83 17.18 4.57 -3.36
N GLY A 84 16.69 4.74 -4.55
CA GLY A 84 15.79 3.74 -5.13
C GLY A 84 16.48 2.54 -5.70
N ARG A 85 17.79 2.36 -5.48
CA ARG A 85 18.45 1.29 -6.06
C ARG A 85 18.79 0.26 -5.23
#